data_aa78592e7c47f852bd450024f5e689af
#
_entry.id   aa78592e7c47f852bd450024f5e689af
#
_cell.length_a   1.000
_cell.length_b   1.000
_cell.length_c   1.000
_cell.angle_alpha   90.00
_cell.angle_beta   90.00
_cell.angle_gamma   90.00
#
_symmetry.space_group_name_H-M   'P 1'
#
loop_
_entity.id
_entity.type
_entity.pdbx_description
1 polymer ?
#
loop_
_entity_poly.entity_id
_entity_poly.type
_entity_poly.pdbx_seq_one_letter_code
_entity_poly.pdbx_strand_id
1 'polypeptide(L)'
;MSTTELKALLDQVADTRELVLRRAASLGPAFNAVYDAWSDAHEEAEHAYDAWLATGSAEDYAVYRAAQDREDAAQDALAAAPRA
;
A
#
# COMPACT_ATOMS: atom_id res chain seq x y z
N MET A 1 12.76 1.43 -12.23
CA MET A 1 11.80 2.44 -11.72
C MET A 1 11.77 2.37 -10.21
N SER A 2 11.90 3.50 -9.54
CA SER A 2 11.85 3.53 -8.08
C SER A 2 10.40 3.41 -7.59
N THR A 3 10.24 2.96 -6.34
CA THR A 3 8.91 2.88 -5.70
C THR A 3 8.22 4.24 -5.65
N THR A 4 8.99 5.31 -5.41
CA THR A 4 8.48 6.68 -5.37
C THR A 4 7.94 7.12 -6.73
N GLU A 5 8.64 6.79 -7.81
CA GLU A 5 8.19 7.10 -9.17
C GLU A 5 6.93 6.33 -9.52
N LEU A 6 6.85 5.06 -9.14
CA LEU A 6 5.67 4.23 -9.36
C LEU A 6 4.45 4.80 -8.60
N LYS A 7 4.65 5.18 -7.33
CA LYS A 7 3.59 5.81 -6.54
C LYS A 7 3.10 7.10 -7.18
N ALA A 8 4.01 7.95 -7.65
CA ALA A 8 3.65 9.21 -8.29
C ALA A 8 2.84 8.97 -9.57
N LEU A 9 3.22 7.99 -10.36
CA LEU A 9 2.49 7.62 -11.58
C LEU A 9 1.10 7.09 -11.26
N LEU A 10 0.98 6.24 -10.24
CA LEU A 10 -0.31 5.67 -9.83
C LEU A 10 -1.25 6.74 -9.27
N ASP A 11 -0.71 7.75 -8.60
CA ASP A 11 -1.51 8.84 -8.05
C ASP A 11 -1.98 9.82 -9.13
N GLN A 12 -1.27 9.92 -10.24
CA GLN A 12 -1.58 10.87 -11.31
C GLN A 12 -2.69 10.41 -12.26
N VAL A 13 -2.90 9.09 -12.40
CA VAL A 13 -3.81 8.56 -13.41
C VAL A 13 -4.69 7.45 -12.83
N ALA A 14 -5.98 7.72 -12.66
CA ALA A 14 -6.94 6.74 -12.18
C ALA A 14 -6.99 5.49 -13.05
N ASP A 15 -6.84 5.64 -14.38
CA ASP A 15 -6.81 4.54 -15.33
C ASP A 15 -5.62 3.60 -15.11
N THR A 16 -4.48 4.14 -14.69
CA THR A 16 -3.29 3.36 -14.37
C THR A 16 -3.54 2.44 -13.18
N ARG A 17 -4.26 2.94 -12.18
CA ARG A 17 -4.64 2.16 -11.00
C ARG A 17 -5.51 0.96 -11.40
N GLU A 18 -6.47 1.17 -12.28
CA GLU A 18 -7.32 0.11 -12.80
C GLU A 18 -6.53 -0.92 -13.60
N LEU A 19 -5.59 -0.48 -14.43
CA LEU A 19 -4.72 -1.36 -15.19
C LEU A 19 -3.84 -2.22 -14.28
N VAL A 20 -3.32 -1.66 -13.20
CA VAL A 20 -2.53 -2.41 -12.21
C VAL A 20 -3.39 -3.47 -11.54
N LEU A 21 -4.63 -3.13 -11.19
CA LEU A 21 -5.57 -4.09 -10.60
C LEU A 21 -5.90 -5.24 -11.55
N ARG A 22 -6.13 -4.95 -12.82
CA ARG A 22 -6.39 -5.97 -13.84
C ARG A 22 -5.20 -6.90 -14.04
N ARG A 23 -4.00 -6.32 -14.05
CA ARG A 23 -2.78 -7.10 -14.18
C ARG A 23 -2.54 -7.98 -12.97
N ALA A 24 -2.80 -7.46 -11.77
CA ALA A 24 -2.71 -8.23 -10.53
C ALA A 24 -3.67 -9.42 -10.56
N ALA A 25 -4.90 -9.22 -11.02
CA ALA A 25 -5.89 -10.29 -11.15
C ALA A 25 -5.43 -11.41 -12.08
N SER A 26 -4.63 -11.09 -13.12
CA SER A 26 -4.11 -12.08 -14.08
C SER A 26 -2.90 -12.84 -13.56
N LEU A 27 -2.28 -12.42 -12.44
CA LEU A 27 -1.07 -13.04 -11.90
C LEU A 27 -1.34 -14.17 -10.91
N GLY A 28 -2.62 -14.45 -10.63
CA GLY A 28 -3.02 -15.59 -9.82
C GLY A 28 -3.41 -15.26 -8.39
N PRO A 29 -4.05 -16.24 -7.67
CA PRO A 29 -4.61 -15.99 -6.34
C PRO A 29 -3.59 -15.59 -5.27
N ALA A 30 -2.39 -16.18 -5.31
CA ALA A 30 -1.34 -15.85 -4.34
C ALA A 30 -0.91 -14.40 -4.45
N PHE A 31 -0.75 -13.90 -5.67
CA PHE A 31 -0.40 -12.49 -5.91
C PHE A 31 -1.55 -11.58 -5.45
N ASN A 32 -2.79 -11.96 -5.76
CA ASN A 32 -3.96 -11.17 -5.37
C ASN A 32 -4.08 -11.04 -3.85
N ALA A 33 -3.81 -12.11 -3.10
CA ALA A 33 -3.84 -12.07 -1.63
C ALA A 33 -2.79 -11.10 -1.09
N VAL A 34 -1.58 -11.11 -1.63
CA VAL A 34 -0.50 -10.21 -1.21
C VAL A 34 -0.84 -8.77 -1.59
N TYR A 35 -1.41 -8.56 -2.78
CA TYR A 35 -1.83 -7.23 -3.21
C TYR A 35 -2.93 -6.67 -2.30
N ASP A 36 -3.93 -7.49 -1.95
CA ASP A 36 -5.01 -7.07 -1.06
C ASP A 36 -4.47 -6.71 0.32
N ALA A 37 -3.52 -7.49 0.84
CA ALA A 37 -2.88 -7.20 2.13
C ALA A 37 -2.12 -5.86 2.09
N TRP A 38 -1.42 -5.58 0.99
CA TRP A 38 -0.75 -4.31 0.81
C TRP A 38 -1.75 -3.15 0.74
N SER A 39 -2.82 -3.31 -0.03
CA SER A 39 -3.85 -2.28 -0.18
C SER A 39 -4.51 -1.94 1.16
N ASP A 40 -4.84 -2.96 1.97
CA ASP A 40 -5.41 -2.76 3.30
C ASP A 40 -4.44 -2.06 4.23
N ALA A 41 -3.17 -2.46 4.21
CA ALA A 41 -2.13 -1.82 5.03
C ALA A 41 -1.92 -0.35 4.63
N HIS A 42 -1.99 -0.07 3.33
CA HIS A 42 -1.88 1.29 2.81
C HIS A 42 -3.04 2.18 3.30
N GLU A 43 -4.27 1.68 3.24
CA GLU A 43 -5.44 2.41 3.75
C GLU A 43 -5.34 2.66 5.25
N GLU A 44 -4.90 1.67 6.02
CA GLU A 44 -4.68 1.83 7.46
C GLU A 44 -3.65 2.92 7.75
N ALA A 45 -2.56 2.96 7.00
CA ALA A 45 -1.53 3.97 7.18
C ALA A 45 -2.05 5.37 6.84
N GLU A 46 -2.88 5.51 5.81
CA GLU A 46 -3.50 6.79 5.47
C GLU A 46 -4.45 7.26 6.58
N HIS A 47 -5.29 6.38 7.11
CA HIS A 47 -6.20 6.71 8.21
C HIS A 47 -5.44 7.10 9.48
N ALA A 48 -4.37 6.36 9.80
CA ALA A 48 -3.55 6.67 10.97
C ALA A 48 -2.83 8.00 10.82
N TYR A 49 -2.37 8.33 9.62
CA TYR A 49 -1.75 9.62 9.31
C TYR A 49 -2.74 10.77 9.51
N ASP A 50 -3.97 10.62 8.98
CA ASP A 50 -5.01 11.63 9.13
C ASP A 50 -5.39 11.84 10.59
N ALA A 51 -5.49 10.76 11.38
CA ALA A 51 -5.77 10.83 12.80
C ALA A 51 -4.66 11.59 13.55
N TRP A 52 -3.39 11.30 13.23
CA TRP A 52 -2.26 12.01 13.82
C TRP A 52 -2.27 13.49 13.47
N LEU A 53 -2.55 13.85 12.21
CA LEU A 53 -2.64 15.25 11.80
C LEU A 53 -3.76 15.99 12.55
N ALA A 54 -4.87 15.29 12.84
CA ALA A 54 -6.00 15.89 13.53
C ALA A 54 -5.74 16.13 15.02
N THR A 55 -4.99 15.25 15.69
CA THR A 55 -4.79 15.27 17.14
C THR A 55 -3.41 15.74 17.56
N GLY A 56 -2.39 15.48 16.76
CA GLY A 56 -0.99 15.75 17.08
C GLY A 56 -0.48 14.95 18.28
N SER A 57 -1.21 13.90 18.72
CA SER A 57 -0.87 13.17 19.93
C SER A 57 0.25 12.16 19.69
N ALA A 58 1.00 11.87 20.77
CA ALA A 58 2.05 10.84 20.72
C ALA A 58 1.47 9.45 20.47
N GLU A 59 0.27 9.18 21.00
CA GLU A 59 -0.42 7.90 20.76
C GLU A 59 -0.75 7.71 19.30
N ASP A 60 -1.33 8.72 18.66
CA ASP A 60 -1.69 8.64 17.25
C ASP A 60 -0.46 8.58 16.36
N TYR A 61 0.63 9.23 16.76
CA TYR A 61 1.90 9.09 16.06
C TYR A 61 2.43 7.66 16.13
N ALA A 62 2.35 7.02 17.30
CA ALA A 62 2.78 5.62 17.46
C ALA A 62 1.93 4.66 16.62
N VAL A 63 0.62 4.90 16.54
CA VAL A 63 -0.29 4.12 15.67
C VAL A 63 0.08 4.30 14.20
N TYR A 64 0.37 5.53 13.80
CA TYR A 64 0.82 5.83 12.42
C TYR A 64 2.12 5.09 12.10
N ARG A 65 3.10 5.14 12.99
CA ARG A 65 4.38 4.44 12.78
C ARG A 65 4.20 2.93 12.65
N ALA A 66 3.36 2.34 13.52
CA ALA A 66 3.06 0.91 13.44
C ALA A 66 2.36 0.55 12.12
N ALA A 67 1.43 1.39 11.67
CA ALA A 67 0.75 1.19 10.39
C ALA A 67 1.72 1.32 9.21
N GLN A 68 2.64 2.26 9.27
CA GLN A 68 3.69 2.46 8.25
C GLN A 68 4.59 1.23 8.16
N ASP A 69 5.00 0.66 9.29
CA ASP A 69 5.83 -0.54 9.32
C ASP A 69 5.11 -1.74 8.71
N ARG A 70 3.80 -1.87 8.94
CA ARG A 70 2.98 -2.91 8.31
C ARG A 70 2.87 -2.71 6.80
N GLU A 71 2.69 -1.47 6.36
CA GLU A 71 2.65 -1.14 4.93
C GLU A 71 3.98 -1.49 4.26
N ASP A 72 5.11 -1.13 4.88
CA ASP A 72 6.45 -1.44 4.36
C ASP A 72 6.66 -2.96 4.23
N ALA A 73 6.27 -3.72 5.25
CA ALA A 73 6.37 -5.18 5.23
C ALA A 73 5.48 -5.78 4.13
N ALA A 74 4.27 -5.26 3.97
CA ALA A 74 3.35 -5.72 2.93
C ALA A 74 3.88 -5.38 1.53
N GLN A 75 4.51 -4.22 1.38
CA GLN A 75 5.13 -3.80 0.12
C GLN A 75 6.31 -4.72 -0.25
N ASP A 76 7.14 -5.09 0.72
CA ASP A 76 8.23 -6.03 0.52
C ASP A 76 7.70 -7.40 0.09
N ALA A 77 6.63 -7.88 0.73
CA ALA A 77 6.00 -9.14 0.36
C ALA A 77 5.42 -9.09 -1.06
N LEU A 78 4.82 -7.96 -1.45
CA LEU A 78 4.30 -7.76 -2.79
C LEU A 78 5.42 -7.79 -3.84
N ALA A 79 6.55 -7.15 -3.55
CA ALA A 79 7.70 -7.12 -4.43
C ALA A 79 8.34 -8.50 -4.60
N ALA A 80 8.26 -9.35 -3.58
CA ALA A 80 8.82 -10.70 -3.57
C ALA A 80 7.81 -11.76 -4.04
N ALA A 81 6.55 -11.39 -4.30
CA ALA A 81 5.50 -12.35 -4.65
C ALA A 81 5.83 -13.09 -5.97
N PRO A 82 5.56 -14.41 -6.02
CA PRO A 82 5.82 -15.16 -7.24
C PRO A 82 4.93 -14.66 -8.37
N ARG A 83 5.53 -14.52 -9.54
CA ARG A 83 4.82 -14.15 -10.76
C ARG A 83 4.50 -15.42 -11.52
N ALA A 84 3.24 -15.62 -11.80
CA ALA A 84 2.82 -16.74 -12.63
C ALA A 84 3.29 -16.58 -14.07
#